data_49cf953ffd8c62ddc68dcac89fb654dd
#
_entry.id   49cf953ffd8c62ddc68dcac89fb654dd
#
_cell.length_a   1.000
_cell.length_b   1.000
_cell.length_c   1.000
_cell.angle_alpha   90.00
_cell.angle_beta   90.00
_cell.angle_gamma   90.00
#
_symmetry.space_group_name_H-M   'P 1'
#
loop_
_entity.id
_entity.type
_entity.pdbx_description
1 polymer ?
#
loop_
_entity_poly.entity_id
_entity_poly.type
_entity_poly.pdbx_seq_one_letter_code
_entity_poly.pdbx_strand_id
1 'polypeptide(L)'
;MNITIAVPIENDDIFEHFGKATKFKIYTIENNKIISRDIAEAEGGGHEAVGLWLVMRGVNAVICGRIGPGSLGALTAAGIPALMGIEGNADEAIDKFLAGEL
;
A
#
# COMPACT_ATOMS: atom_id res chain seq x y z
N MET A 1 -5.39 -2.57 18.86
CA MET A 1 -5.92 -2.61 17.48
C MET A 1 -4.78 -2.60 16.47
N ASN A 2 -4.85 -3.50 15.52
CA ASN A 2 -3.85 -3.56 14.45
C ASN A 2 -4.36 -2.85 13.21
N ILE A 3 -3.47 -2.14 12.54
CA ILE A 3 -3.75 -1.63 11.20
C ILE A 3 -2.75 -2.23 10.23
N THR A 4 -3.19 -2.41 8.99
CA THR A 4 -2.34 -2.92 7.92
C THR A 4 -2.22 -1.87 6.83
N ILE A 5 -0.99 -1.64 6.37
CA ILE A 5 -0.70 -0.69 5.30
C ILE A 5 0.02 -1.42 4.18
N ALA A 6 -0.48 -1.28 2.96
CA ALA A 6 0.13 -1.88 1.79
C ALA A 6 0.92 -0.84 1.00
N VAL A 7 2.10 -1.21 0.54
CA VAL A 7 2.98 -0.35 -0.25
C VAL A 7 3.46 -1.14 -1.46
N PRO A 8 3.21 -0.67 -2.69
CA PRO A 8 3.78 -1.33 -3.87
C PRO A 8 5.28 -1.14 -3.88
N ILE A 9 6.03 -2.21 -4.12
CA ILE A 9 7.48 -2.16 -4.04
C ILE A 9 8.17 -2.75 -5.26
N GLU A 10 9.40 -2.25 -5.50
CA GLU A 10 10.39 -2.84 -6.36
C GLU A 10 11.74 -2.62 -5.68
N ASN A 11 12.43 -3.71 -5.31
CA ASN A 11 13.72 -3.64 -4.61
C ASN A 11 13.67 -2.77 -3.33
N ASP A 12 12.63 -2.93 -2.52
CA ASP A 12 12.39 -2.18 -1.28
C ASP A 12 12.04 -0.70 -1.45
N ASP A 13 12.06 -0.19 -2.66
CA ASP A 13 11.58 1.16 -2.95
C ASP A 13 10.12 1.14 -3.37
N ILE A 14 9.43 2.25 -3.17
CA ILE A 14 8.06 2.38 -3.60
C ILE A 14 8.00 2.33 -5.13
N PHE A 15 7.22 1.39 -5.66
CA PHE A 15 7.05 1.27 -7.10
C PHE A 15 6.12 2.36 -7.62
N GLU A 16 6.55 3.07 -8.65
CA GLU A 16 5.85 4.26 -9.13
C GLU A 16 4.44 4.01 -9.66
N HIS A 17 4.24 2.88 -10.35
CA HIS A 17 2.96 2.58 -11.02
C HIS A 17 2.17 1.51 -10.25
N PHE A 18 1.28 1.96 -9.41
CA PHE A 18 0.48 1.09 -8.56
C PHE A 18 -0.18 -0.08 -9.31
N GLY A 19 -0.82 0.23 -10.43
CA GLY A 19 -1.56 -0.78 -11.18
C GLY A 19 -0.68 -1.82 -11.89
N LYS A 20 0.61 -1.57 -11.99
CA LYS A 20 1.59 -2.50 -12.59
C LYS A 20 2.44 -3.19 -11.54
N ALA A 21 2.24 -2.89 -10.28
CA ALA A 21 3.01 -3.50 -9.21
C ALA A 21 2.70 -4.98 -9.10
N THR A 22 3.75 -5.78 -8.99
CA THR A 22 3.60 -7.23 -8.81
C THR A 22 3.83 -7.66 -7.38
N LYS A 23 4.45 -6.79 -6.58
CA LYS A 23 4.72 -7.08 -5.17
C LYS A 23 4.30 -5.92 -4.31
N PHE A 24 3.74 -6.26 -3.15
CA PHE A 24 3.37 -5.29 -2.14
C PHE A 24 4.00 -5.68 -0.82
N LYS A 25 4.53 -4.72 -0.11
CA LYS A 25 4.97 -4.94 1.26
C LYS A 25 3.81 -4.58 2.17
N ILE A 26 3.42 -5.51 3.00
CA ILE A 26 2.28 -5.37 3.91
C ILE A 26 2.82 -5.20 5.32
N TYR A 27 2.58 -4.04 5.89
CA TYR A 27 3.03 -3.71 7.24
C TYR A 27 1.88 -3.86 8.20
N THR A 28 2.09 -4.59 9.28
CA THR A 28 1.13 -4.64 10.38
C THR A 28 1.65 -3.76 11.50
N ILE A 29 0.81 -2.85 11.97
CA ILE A 29 1.18 -1.83 12.94
C ILE A 29 0.27 -1.94 14.16
N GLU A 30 0.88 -1.95 15.33
CA GLU A 30 0.17 -1.97 16.60
C GLU A 30 0.84 -0.99 17.56
N ASN A 31 0.04 -0.15 18.20
CA ASN A 31 0.56 0.87 19.12
C ASN A 31 1.66 1.73 18.50
N ASN A 32 1.44 2.15 17.25
CA ASN A 32 2.36 2.99 16.49
C ASN A 32 3.72 2.37 16.22
N LYS A 33 3.79 1.04 16.25
CA LYS A 33 5.01 0.27 15.97
C LYS A 33 4.75 -0.78 14.91
N ILE A 34 5.73 -1.01 14.05
CA ILE A 34 5.68 -2.08 13.06
C ILE A 34 5.92 -3.40 13.78
N ILE A 35 4.94 -4.29 13.74
CA ILE A 35 5.07 -5.61 14.36
C ILE A 35 5.30 -6.72 13.35
N SER A 36 5.00 -6.50 12.07
CA SER A 36 5.37 -7.44 11.02
C SER A 36 5.48 -6.75 9.67
N ARG A 37 6.28 -7.35 8.80
CA ARG A 37 6.47 -6.95 7.41
C ARG A 37 6.40 -8.19 6.55
N ASP A 38 5.47 -8.23 5.61
CA ASP A 38 5.28 -9.37 4.71
C ASP A 38 5.31 -8.90 3.27
N ILE A 39 5.86 -9.72 2.40
CA ILE A 39 5.84 -9.47 0.96
C ILE A 39 4.74 -10.33 0.36
N ALA A 40 3.81 -9.70 -0.34
CA ALA A 40 2.73 -10.38 -1.01
C ALA A 40 2.80 -10.12 -2.50
N GLU A 41 2.63 -11.14 -3.32
CA GLU A 41 2.57 -11.00 -4.76
C GLU A 41 1.14 -10.75 -5.18
N ALA A 42 0.93 -9.69 -5.93
CA ALA A 42 -0.39 -9.34 -6.42
C ALA A 42 -0.82 -10.32 -7.51
N GLU A 43 -2.04 -10.82 -7.37
CA GLU A 43 -2.64 -11.68 -8.38
C GLU A 43 -3.61 -10.87 -9.22
N GLY A 44 -3.72 -11.23 -10.47
CA GLY A 44 -4.68 -10.62 -11.34
C GLY A 44 -4.04 -9.91 -12.51
N GLY A 45 -4.84 -9.42 -13.40
CA GLY A 45 -4.43 -8.93 -14.69
C GLY A 45 -4.83 -7.50 -14.97
N GLY A 46 -4.66 -6.56 -14.07
CA GLY A 46 -4.99 -5.20 -14.38
C GLY A 46 -5.14 -4.31 -13.18
N HIS A 47 -5.29 -3.01 -13.44
CA HIS A 47 -5.30 -1.98 -12.41
C HIS A 47 -6.43 -2.16 -11.39
N GLU A 48 -7.62 -2.50 -11.86
CA GLU A 48 -8.75 -2.71 -10.95
C GLU A 48 -8.59 -3.97 -10.12
N ALA A 49 -8.01 -5.01 -10.71
CA ALA A 49 -7.78 -6.27 -10.02
C ALA A 49 -6.84 -6.10 -8.83
N VAL A 50 -5.81 -5.26 -8.96
CA VAL A 50 -4.88 -4.96 -7.87
C VAL A 50 -5.60 -4.27 -6.72
N GLY A 51 -6.43 -3.27 -7.02
CA GLY A 51 -7.21 -2.58 -6.01
C GLY A 51 -8.15 -3.53 -5.27
N LEU A 52 -8.88 -4.36 -6.00
CA LEU A 52 -9.80 -5.34 -5.40
C LEU A 52 -9.05 -6.37 -4.57
N TRP A 53 -7.88 -6.81 -5.02
CA TRP A 53 -7.06 -7.76 -4.29
C TRP A 53 -6.68 -7.20 -2.91
N LEU A 54 -6.31 -5.91 -2.85
CA LEU A 54 -6.00 -5.26 -1.58
C LEU A 54 -7.23 -5.10 -0.69
N VAL A 55 -8.38 -4.77 -1.28
CA VAL A 55 -9.64 -4.71 -0.54
C VAL A 55 -9.93 -6.05 0.11
N MET A 56 -9.76 -7.14 -0.62
CA MET A 56 -10.01 -8.49 -0.11
C MET A 56 -9.02 -8.90 0.98
N ARG A 57 -7.82 -8.36 0.97
CA ARG A 57 -6.84 -8.61 2.03
C ARG A 57 -7.13 -7.80 3.29
N GLY A 58 -8.07 -6.86 3.23
CA GLY A 58 -8.45 -6.09 4.41
C GLY A 58 -7.44 -5.05 4.85
N VAL A 59 -6.65 -4.50 3.93
CA VAL A 59 -5.72 -3.43 4.30
C VAL A 59 -6.47 -2.17 4.72
N ASN A 60 -5.90 -1.42 5.63
CA ASN A 60 -6.52 -0.21 6.17
C ASN A 60 -6.13 1.05 5.41
N ALA A 61 -4.96 1.05 4.78
CA ALA A 61 -4.45 2.17 4.02
C ALA A 61 -3.42 1.71 3.00
N VAL A 62 -3.15 2.56 2.03
CA VAL A 62 -2.14 2.33 1.00
C VAL A 62 -1.23 3.55 0.93
N ILE A 63 0.07 3.33 0.81
CA ILE A 63 1.05 4.39 0.54
C ILE A 63 1.65 4.07 -0.83
N CYS A 64 1.60 5.02 -1.75
CA CYS A 64 2.03 4.76 -3.13
C CYS A 64 2.54 6.02 -3.82
N GLY A 65 3.11 5.85 -4.99
CA GLY A 65 3.48 6.96 -5.87
C GLY A 65 2.28 7.37 -6.72
N ARG A 66 2.15 6.80 -7.91
CA ARG A 66 1.02 7.06 -8.80
C ARG A 66 0.01 5.94 -8.72
N ILE A 67 -1.26 6.30 -8.75
CA ILE A 67 -2.34 5.31 -8.76
C ILE A 67 -3.38 5.77 -9.79
N GLY A 68 -3.81 4.84 -10.63
CA GLY A 68 -4.81 5.13 -11.65
C GLY A 68 -6.22 5.17 -11.09
N PRO A 69 -7.18 5.74 -11.86
CA PRO A 69 -8.54 5.92 -11.37
C PRO A 69 -9.27 4.60 -11.07
N GLY A 70 -8.94 3.52 -11.78
CA GLY A 70 -9.57 2.22 -11.52
C GLY A 70 -9.23 1.68 -10.13
N SER A 71 -7.93 1.63 -9.80
CA SER A 71 -7.49 1.18 -8.48
C SER A 71 -7.91 2.13 -7.38
N LEU A 72 -7.77 3.42 -7.62
CA LEU A 72 -8.17 4.43 -6.63
C LEU A 72 -9.67 4.35 -6.35
N GLY A 73 -10.47 4.16 -7.38
CA GLY A 73 -11.92 4.01 -7.24
C GLY A 73 -12.30 2.80 -6.40
N ALA A 74 -11.63 1.66 -6.61
CA ALA A 74 -11.88 0.45 -5.83
C ALA A 74 -11.53 0.66 -4.36
N LEU A 75 -10.38 1.28 -4.07
CA LEU A 75 -9.97 1.56 -2.69
C LEU A 75 -10.90 2.57 -2.02
N THR A 76 -11.27 3.63 -2.73
CA THR A 76 -12.17 4.66 -2.21
C THR A 76 -13.55 4.07 -1.89
N ALA A 77 -14.07 3.24 -2.76
CA ALA A 77 -15.37 2.59 -2.54
C ALA A 77 -15.36 1.69 -1.30
N ALA A 78 -14.21 1.13 -0.96
CA ALA A 78 -14.04 0.30 0.22
C ALA A 78 -13.64 1.11 1.47
N GLY A 79 -13.50 2.41 1.37
CA GLY A 79 -13.10 3.26 2.48
C GLY A 79 -11.62 3.18 2.84
N ILE A 80 -10.78 2.76 1.90
CA ILE A 80 -9.34 2.62 2.11
C ILE A 80 -8.64 3.87 1.56
N PRO A 81 -8.04 4.71 2.43
CA PRO A 81 -7.32 5.89 1.95
C PRO A 81 -6.01 5.51 1.26
N ALA A 82 -5.67 6.27 0.23
CA ALA A 82 -4.41 6.11 -0.49
C ALA A 82 -3.60 7.40 -0.35
N LEU A 83 -2.42 7.30 0.24
CA LEU A 83 -1.46 8.39 0.30
C LEU A 83 -0.61 8.33 -0.96
N MET A 84 -0.84 9.27 -1.86
CA MET A 84 -0.21 9.32 -3.18
C MET A 84 0.98 10.25 -3.22
N GLY A 85 1.82 10.10 -4.24
CA GLY A 85 2.96 10.99 -4.47
C GLY A 85 4.14 10.74 -3.55
N ILE A 86 4.21 9.56 -2.95
CA ILE A 86 5.29 9.19 -2.04
C ILE A 86 6.36 8.43 -2.81
N GLU A 87 7.61 8.78 -2.60
CA GLU A 87 8.75 8.17 -3.28
C GLU A 87 9.77 7.68 -2.26
N GLY A 88 10.70 6.85 -2.73
CA GLY A 88 11.82 6.38 -1.95
C GLY A 88 11.60 5.03 -1.30
N ASN A 89 12.33 4.78 -0.24
CA ASN A 89 12.30 3.50 0.47
C ASN A 89 10.98 3.29 1.19
N ALA A 90 10.42 2.09 1.06
CA ALA A 90 9.12 1.78 1.64
C ALA A 90 9.14 1.82 3.17
N ASP A 91 10.17 1.25 3.81
CA ASP A 91 10.27 1.27 5.27
C ASP A 91 10.40 2.70 5.81
N GLU A 92 11.18 3.54 5.12
CA GLU A 92 11.30 4.96 5.51
C GLU A 92 9.98 5.70 5.38
N ALA A 93 9.19 5.39 4.36
CA ALA A 93 7.87 6.00 4.18
C ALA A 93 6.93 5.62 5.34
N ILE A 94 6.97 4.37 5.77
CA ILE A 94 6.18 3.92 6.93
C ILE A 94 6.64 4.63 8.20
N ASP A 95 7.95 4.75 8.41
CA ASP A 95 8.48 5.46 9.57
C ASP A 95 8.00 6.91 9.61
N LYS A 96 8.02 7.59 8.49
CA LYS A 96 7.49 8.96 8.37
C LYS A 96 6.00 9.03 8.63
N PHE A 97 5.26 8.07 8.12
CA PHE A 97 3.82 7.98 8.38
C PHE A 97 3.53 7.86 9.88
N LEU A 98 4.25 6.98 10.57
CA LEU A 98 4.09 6.76 11.99
C LEU A 98 4.51 7.99 12.82
N ALA A 99 5.46 8.75 12.32
CA ALA A 99 5.91 10.00 12.96
C ALA A 99 5.00 11.19 12.65
N GLY A 100 3.98 11.02 11.83
CA GLY A 100 3.08 12.10 11.44
C GLY A 100 3.68 13.06 10.42
N GLU A 101 4.68 12.62 9.65
CA GLU A 101 5.40 13.45 8.69
C GLU A 101 4.93 13.29 7.24
N LEU A 102 3.96 12.46 6.99
CA LEU A 102 3.36 12.32 5.67
C LEU A 102 2.02 13.01 5.57
#